data_96ccace0408b6ec11f0e213dfecca385
#
_entry.id   96ccace0408b6ec11f0e213dfecca385
#
_cell.length_a   1.000
_cell.length_b   1.000
_cell.length_c   1.000
_cell.angle_alpha   90.00
_cell.angle_beta   90.00
_cell.angle_gamma   90.00
#
_symmetry.space_group_name_H-M   'P 1'
#
loop_
_entity.id
_entity.type
_entity.pdbx_description
1 polymer ?
#
loop_
_entity_poly.entity_id
_entity_poly.type
_entity_poly.pdbx_seq_one_letter_code
_entity_poly.pdbx_strand_id
1 'polypeptide(L)'
;DTRLADKGVLFRRIDGQRPFPRPVRDEKKPDAMIFRQLVPNVSDNDFKLLCGWILQTFLSDRCDRVGLSITGGQGTGKTFLTEMLQTLTDPGELTSKPPEREADVAAVCADRRVFVADNLSSVKSELSDTFCRIATGATVSMRKLYTNAGTVSIRLHSSLIFNGIALQLRRSDLAERVIQIELSPFEGGQRRTRSE
;
A
#
# COMPACT_ATOMS: atom_id res chain seq x y z
N ASP A 1 -21.13 12.11 -1.61
CA ASP A 1 -21.61 13.23 -0.78
C ASP A 1 -22.16 14.32 -1.70
N THR A 2 -23.49 14.48 -1.73
CA THR A 2 -24.20 15.44 -2.57
C THR A 2 -23.73 16.89 -2.37
N ARG A 3 -23.23 17.24 -1.18
CA ARG A 3 -22.72 18.59 -0.85
C ARG A 3 -21.47 18.99 -1.64
N LEU A 4 -20.68 18.01 -2.11
CA LEU A 4 -19.49 18.27 -2.91
C LEU A 4 -19.81 18.34 -4.40
N ALA A 5 -20.82 17.59 -4.85
CA ALA A 5 -21.32 17.69 -6.23
C ALA A 5 -21.88 19.10 -6.52
N ASP A 6 -22.59 19.71 -5.57
CA ASP A 6 -23.10 21.08 -5.66
C ASP A 6 -21.99 22.15 -5.76
N LYS A 7 -20.76 21.81 -5.40
CA LYS A 7 -19.55 22.65 -5.53
C LYS A 7 -18.73 22.36 -6.78
N GLY A 8 -19.23 21.58 -7.71
CA GLY A 8 -18.53 21.21 -8.93
C GLY A 8 -17.41 20.17 -8.73
N VAL A 9 -17.38 19.50 -7.57
CA VAL A 9 -16.41 18.42 -7.31
C VAL A 9 -16.99 17.11 -7.84
N LEU A 10 -16.32 16.52 -8.83
CA LEU A 10 -16.70 15.24 -9.39
C LEU A 10 -15.79 14.13 -8.83
N PHE A 11 -16.40 13.04 -8.40
CA PHE A 11 -15.69 11.83 -7.98
C PHE A 11 -15.77 10.80 -9.09
N ARG A 12 -14.62 10.31 -9.52
CA ARG A 12 -14.55 9.17 -10.43
C ARG A 12 -14.67 7.89 -9.61
N ARG A 13 -15.59 7.00 -9.96
CA ARG A 13 -15.61 5.64 -9.45
C ARG A 13 -14.59 4.83 -10.24
N ILE A 14 -13.71 4.12 -9.51
CA ILE A 14 -12.68 3.26 -10.07
C ILE A 14 -13.13 1.81 -9.91
N ASP A 15 -12.99 1.01 -10.97
CA ASP A 15 -13.35 -0.41 -10.91
C ASP A 15 -12.49 -1.15 -9.87
N GLY A 16 -13.13 -2.04 -9.10
CA GLY A 16 -12.46 -2.79 -8.04
C GLY A 16 -12.17 -2.00 -6.75
N GLN A 17 -12.47 -0.69 -6.70
CA GLN A 17 -12.37 0.08 -5.47
C GLN A 17 -13.64 -0.11 -4.62
N ARG A 18 -13.45 -0.41 -3.34
CA ARG A 18 -14.55 -0.52 -2.36
C ARG A 18 -14.70 0.79 -1.60
N PRO A 19 -15.92 1.13 -1.17
CA PRO A 19 -16.12 2.32 -0.34
C PRO A 19 -15.44 2.12 1.03
N PHE A 20 -14.90 3.21 1.58
CA PHE A 20 -14.51 3.21 2.98
C PHE A 20 -15.74 2.99 3.87
N PRO A 21 -15.62 2.21 4.95
CA PRO A 21 -16.66 2.10 5.94
C PRO A 21 -16.95 3.50 6.52
N ARG A 22 -18.21 3.75 6.88
CA ARG A 22 -18.56 5.02 7.53
C ARG A 22 -17.84 5.09 8.88
N PRO A 23 -17.16 6.21 9.18
CA PRO A 23 -16.57 6.39 10.49
C PRO A 23 -17.68 6.32 11.57
N VAL A 24 -17.52 5.40 12.50
CA VAL A 24 -18.40 5.34 13.67
C VAL A 24 -17.77 6.25 14.72
N ARG A 25 -18.49 7.32 15.11
CA ARG A 25 -18.13 8.07 16.32
C ARG A 25 -18.56 7.23 17.51
N ASP A 26 -17.61 6.49 18.07
CA ASP A 26 -17.81 5.89 19.37
C ASP A 26 -17.59 6.98 20.43
N GLU A 27 -18.51 7.09 21.41
CA GLU A 27 -18.33 7.97 22.56
C GLU A 27 -17.18 7.51 23.45
N LYS A 28 -16.79 6.24 23.36
CA LYS A 28 -15.57 5.71 23.95
C LYS A 28 -14.39 6.14 23.06
N LYS A 29 -13.35 6.69 23.69
CA LYS A 29 -12.12 7.07 22.98
C LYS A 29 -11.64 5.93 22.08
N PRO A 30 -11.43 6.17 20.77
CA PRO A 30 -10.91 5.15 19.88
C PRO A 30 -9.58 4.64 20.45
N ASP A 31 -9.49 3.33 20.63
CA ASP A 31 -8.29 2.70 21.15
C ASP A 31 -7.46 2.14 20.01
N ALA A 32 -6.35 2.80 19.71
CA ALA A 32 -5.37 2.31 18.73
C ALA A 32 -4.80 0.93 19.11
N MET A 33 -4.95 0.53 20.39
CA MET A 33 -4.51 -0.79 20.86
C MET A 33 -5.36 -1.94 20.29
N ILE A 34 -6.56 -1.67 19.77
CA ILE A 34 -7.32 -2.68 19.01
C ILE A 34 -6.50 -3.17 17.81
N PHE A 35 -5.89 -2.25 17.07
CA PHE A 35 -5.01 -2.61 15.96
C PHE A 35 -3.77 -3.39 16.44
N ARG A 36 -3.20 -3.02 17.60
CA ARG A 36 -2.07 -3.74 18.21
C ARG A 36 -2.40 -5.22 18.50
N GLN A 37 -3.62 -5.51 18.91
CA GLN A 37 -4.09 -6.89 19.16
C GLN A 37 -4.20 -7.74 17.90
N LEU A 38 -4.39 -7.12 16.72
CA LEU A 38 -4.45 -7.82 15.43
C LEU A 38 -3.07 -8.19 14.89
N VAL A 39 -2.00 -7.54 15.39
CA VAL A 39 -0.62 -7.73 14.96
C VAL A 39 0.32 -8.03 16.15
N PRO A 40 0.05 -9.08 16.93
CA PRO A 40 0.79 -9.36 18.17
C PRO A 40 2.26 -9.71 17.92
N ASN A 41 2.59 -10.18 16.74
CA ASN A 41 3.93 -10.62 16.34
C ASN A 41 4.77 -9.53 15.65
N VAL A 42 4.36 -8.28 15.76
CA VAL A 42 5.13 -7.09 15.36
C VAL A 42 5.79 -6.50 16.60
N SER A 43 7.06 -6.09 16.53
CA SER A 43 7.73 -5.41 17.65
C SER A 43 7.07 -4.07 17.99
N ASP A 44 7.24 -3.55 19.21
CA ASP A 44 6.63 -2.26 19.59
C ASP A 44 7.17 -1.08 18.77
N ASN A 45 8.42 -1.14 18.36
CA ASN A 45 8.99 -0.11 17.50
C ASN A 45 8.43 -0.19 16.09
N ASP A 46 8.34 -1.40 15.52
CA ASP A 46 7.77 -1.61 14.20
C ASP A 46 6.28 -1.27 14.19
N PHE A 47 5.56 -1.51 15.28
CA PHE A 47 4.16 -1.11 15.41
C PHE A 47 3.99 0.42 15.31
N LYS A 48 4.87 1.20 15.95
CA LYS A 48 4.86 2.66 15.82
C LYS A 48 5.13 3.11 14.39
N LEU A 49 6.12 2.48 13.73
CA LEU A 49 6.42 2.75 12.32
C LEU A 49 5.25 2.39 11.41
N LEU A 50 4.58 1.28 11.68
CA LEU A 50 3.39 0.85 10.96
C LEU A 50 2.23 1.85 11.09
N CYS A 51 1.97 2.35 12.31
CA CYS A 51 0.99 3.40 12.54
C CYS A 51 1.36 4.69 11.79
N GLY A 52 2.62 5.09 11.81
CA GLY A 52 3.13 6.24 11.04
C GLY A 52 2.94 6.05 9.53
N TRP A 53 3.20 4.84 9.04
CA TRP A 53 2.98 4.50 7.63
C TRP A 53 1.49 4.58 7.25
N ILE A 54 0.59 4.09 8.09
CA ILE A 54 -0.86 4.22 7.86
C ILE A 54 -1.25 5.70 7.78
N LEU A 55 -0.81 6.51 8.73
CA LEU A 55 -1.14 7.94 8.77
C LEU A 55 -0.66 8.68 7.53
N GLN A 56 0.57 8.41 7.04
CA GLN A 56 1.09 9.08 5.85
C GLN A 56 0.25 8.81 4.60
N THR A 57 -0.43 7.64 4.49
CA THR A 57 -1.27 7.34 3.32
C THR A 57 -2.44 8.31 3.17
N PHE A 58 -2.86 8.96 4.26
CA PHE A 58 -3.92 9.96 4.28
C PHE A 58 -3.43 11.40 4.14
N LEU A 59 -2.11 11.62 4.11
CA LEU A 59 -1.55 12.95 3.90
C LEU A 59 -1.74 13.41 2.45
N SER A 60 -1.50 14.70 2.25
CA SER A 60 -1.57 15.35 0.94
C SER A 60 -0.63 14.69 -0.08
N ASP A 61 -1.03 14.69 -1.34
CA ASP A 61 -0.21 14.23 -2.48
C ASP A 61 1.02 15.13 -2.76
N ARG A 62 1.26 16.13 -1.93
CA ARG A 62 2.44 17.00 -2.00
C ARG A 62 3.63 16.49 -1.17
N CYS A 63 3.40 15.46 -0.36
CA CYS A 63 4.46 14.86 0.48
C CYS A 63 4.97 13.58 -0.15
N ASP A 64 6.27 13.36 -0.14
CA ASP A 64 6.86 12.08 -0.51
C ASP A 64 6.31 10.97 0.36
N ARG A 65 6.15 9.79 -0.21
CA ARG A 65 5.59 8.62 0.47
C ARG A 65 6.69 7.60 0.75
N VAL A 66 6.74 7.14 1.98
CA VAL A 66 7.64 6.06 2.38
C VAL A 66 6.97 4.72 2.07
N GLY A 67 7.71 3.81 1.44
CA GLY A 67 7.27 2.45 1.22
C GLY A 67 7.31 1.62 2.49
N LEU A 68 6.68 0.44 2.46
CA LEU A 68 6.68 -0.54 3.54
C LEU A 68 7.14 -1.89 2.99
N SER A 69 8.12 -2.50 3.60
CA SER A 69 8.58 -3.87 3.34
C SER A 69 8.24 -4.75 4.53
N ILE A 70 7.45 -5.80 4.30
CA ILE A 70 7.03 -6.76 5.32
C ILE A 70 7.72 -8.08 5.04
N THR A 71 8.63 -8.48 5.93
CA THR A 71 9.37 -9.73 5.84
C THR A 71 9.03 -10.66 7.01
N GLY A 72 9.48 -11.89 6.95
CA GLY A 72 9.26 -12.88 7.99
C GLY A 72 9.13 -14.28 7.43
N GLY A 73 9.24 -15.29 8.26
CA GLY A 73 9.13 -16.70 7.89
C GLY A 73 7.79 -17.09 7.26
N GLN A 74 7.69 -18.33 6.82
CA GLN A 74 6.41 -18.85 6.34
C GLN A 74 5.39 -18.91 7.50
N GLY A 75 4.14 -18.52 7.23
CA GLY A 75 3.06 -18.59 8.24
C GLY A 75 3.04 -17.43 9.26
N THR A 76 3.91 -16.41 9.14
CA THR A 76 3.93 -15.25 10.05
C THR A 76 2.84 -14.20 9.78
N GLY A 77 1.93 -14.43 8.82
CA GLY A 77 0.81 -13.53 8.57
C GLY A 77 1.11 -12.32 7.69
N LYS A 78 2.19 -12.34 6.89
CA LYS A 78 2.56 -11.24 5.97
C LYS A 78 1.41 -10.81 5.06
N THR A 79 0.81 -11.75 4.34
CA THR A 79 -0.31 -11.46 3.43
C THR A 79 -1.52 -10.93 4.19
N PHE A 80 -1.82 -11.48 5.37
CA PHE A 80 -2.90 -10.96 6.23
C PHE A 80 -2.67 -9.50 6.63
N LEU A 81 -1.46 -9.18 7.11
CA LEU A 81 -1.11 -7.79 7.45
C LEU A 81 -1.21 -6.88 6.22
N THR A 82 -0.73 -7.32 5.07
CA THR A 82 -0.81 -6.57 3.81
C THR A 82 -2.25 -6.29 3.40
N GLU A 83 -3.12 -7.31 3.42
CA GLU A 83 -4.56 -7.18 3.13
C GLU A 83 -5.26 -6.22 4.11
N MET A 84 -4.93 -6.31 5.39
CA MET A 84 -5.48 -5.44 6.41
C MET A 84 -5.07 -3.98 6.20
N LEU A 85 -3.78 -3.73 5.94
CA LEU A 85 -3.28 -2.38 5.66
C LEU A 85 -3.94 -1.78 4.42
N GLN A 86 -4.05 -2.56 3.35
CA GLN A 86 -4.73 -2.11 2.14
C GLN A 86 -6.21 -1.83 2.41
N THR A 87 -6.91 -2.70 3.14
CA THR A 87 -8.32 -2.47 3.49
C THR A 87 -8.52 -1.19 4.29
N LEU A 88 -7.59 -0.87 5.20
CA LEU A 88 -7.63 0.34 6.01
C LEU A 88 -7.33 1.62 5.21
N THR A 89 -6.46 1.55 4.20
CA THR A 89 -5.90 2.74 3.54
C THR A 89 -6.39 2.95 2.12
N ASP A 90 -6.72 1.88 1.40
CA ASP A 90 -7.23 1.91 0.03
C ASP A 90 -8.06 0.64 -0.25
N PRO A 91 -9.29 0.56 0.29
CA PRO A 91 -10.11 -0.65 0.19
C PRO A 91 -10.37 -1.05 -1.26
N GLY A 92 -10.04 -2.29 -1.59
CA GLY A 92 -10.17 -2.82 -2.95
C GLY A 92 -9.64 -4.25 -3.06
N GLU A 93 -9.56 -4.74 -4.28
CA GLU A 93 -8.97 -6.05 -4.54
C GLU A 93 -7.44 -5.98 -4.57
N LEU A 94 -6.80 -6.97 -3.97
CA LEU A 94 -5.35 -7.14 -4.04
C LEU A 94 -4.94 -7.52 -5.46
N THR A 95 -3.87 -6.92 -5.93
CA THR A 95 -3.22 -7.37 -7.16
C THR A 95 -2.45 -8.65 -6.86
N SER A 96 -2.89 -9.78 -7.40
CA SER A 96 -2.36 -11.11 -7.06
C SER A 96 -1.03 -11.47 -7.73
N LYS A 97 -0.60 -10.69 -8.72
CA LYS A 97 0.67 -10.95 -9.44
C LYS A 97 1.69 -9.87 -9.17
N PRO A 98 2.96 -10.24 -8.88
CA PRO A 98 4.05 -9.29 -8.89
C PRO A 98 4.14 -8.60 -10.26
N PRO A 99 4.35 -7.29 -10.32
CA PRO A 99 4.48 -6.58 -11.58
C PRO A 99 5.77 -7.01 -12.28
N GLU A 100 5.71 -7.18 -13.59
CA GLU A 100 6.87 -7.52 -14.40
C GLU A 100 7.46 -6.32 -15.14
N ARG A 101 6.62 -5.32 -15.42
CA ARG A 101 6.95 -4.15 -16.24
C ARG A 101 6.53 -2.86 -15.54
N GLU A 102 7.21 -1.76 -15.88
CA GLU A 102 6.85 -0.41 -15.44
C GLU A 102 5.39 -0.04 -15.78
N ALA A 103 4.93 -0.42 -16.98
CA ALA A 103 3.57 -0.13 -17.43
C ALA A 103 2.50 -0.79 -16.54
N ASP A 104 2.76 -2.00 -16.01
CA ASP A 104 1.84 -2.70 -15.13
C ASP A 104 1.74 -1.98 -13.77
N VAL A 105 2.89 -1.55 -13.25
CA VAL A 105 2.96 -0.73 -12.02
C VAL A 105 2.24 0.60 -12.22
N ALA A 106 2.52 1.29 -13.32
CA ALA A 106 1.92 2.58 -13.64
C ALA A 106 0.39 2.49 -13.77
N ALA A 107 -0.12 1.43 -14.41
CA ALA A 107 -1.56 1.21 -14.55
C ALA A 107 -2.26 1.05 -13.20
N VAL A 108 -1.67 0.30 -12.27
CA VAL A 108 -2.22 0.14 -10.92
C VAL A 108 -2.14 1.45 -10.13
N CYS A 109 -0.98 2.11 -10.14
CA CYS A 109 -0.75 3.35 -9.38
C CYS A 109 -1.55 4.55 -9.90
N ALA A 110 -2.01 4.53 -11.16
CA ALA A 110 -2.89 5.56 -11.72
C ALA A 110 -4.25 5.63 -11.01
N ASP A 111 -4.71 4.49 -10.51
CA ASP A 111 -6.04 4.32 -9.95
C ASP A 111 -6.03 3.94 -8.46
N ARG A 112 -4.86 3.67 -7.88
CA ARG A 112 -4.72 3.21 -6.50
C ARG A 112 -3.84 4.14 -5.66
N ARG A 113 -4.30 4.40 -4.46
CA ARG A 113 -3.52 5.13 -3.44
C ARG A 113 -2.41 4.26 -2.85
N VAL A 114 -2.64 2.96 -2.77
CA VAL A 114 -1.69 1.99 -2.25
C VAL A 114 -1.43 0.91 -3.30
N PHE A 115 -0.15 0.76 -3.65
CA PHE A 115 0.33 -0.31 -4.51
C PHE A 115 0.86 -1.45 -3.64
N VAL A 116 0.43 -2.66 -3.93
CA VAL A 116 0.85 -3.86 -3.21
C VAL A 116 1.55 -4.81 -4.17
N ALA A 117 2.73 -5.27 -3.79
CA ALA A 117 3.43 -6.37 -4.45
C ALA A 117 3.64 -7.51 -3.45
N ASP A 118 2.82 -8.55 -3.58
CA ASP A 118 2.81 -9.70 -2.68
C ASP A 118 3.79 -10.79 -3.14
N ASN A 119 4.38 -11.48 -2.16
CA ASN A 119 5.25 -12.65 -2.35
C ASN A 119 6.47 -12.41 -3.25
N LEU A 120 7.15 -11.28 -3.03
CA LEU A 120 8.38 -10.95 -3.74
C LEU A 120 9.61 -11.64 -3.11
N SER A 121 10.49 -12.17 -3.93
CA SER A 121 11.84 -12.58 -3.52
C SER A 121 12.86 -11.45 -3.71
N SER A 122 12.68 -10.63 -4.73
CA SER A 122 13.53 -9.46 -5.02
C SER A 122 12.79 -8.46 -5.91
N VAL A 123 13.27 -7.23 -5.92
CA VAL A 123 12.81 -6.18 -6.84
C VAL A 123 13.82 -6.04 -7.98
N LYS A 124 13.37 -6.14 -9.23
CA LYS A 124 14.20 -5.90 -10.43
C LYS A 124 14.69 -4.46 -10.45
N SER A 125 15.88 -4.22 -10.99
CA SER A 125 16.50 -2.88 -11.03
C SER A 125 15.61 -1.84 -11.72
N GLU A 126 15.01 -2.21 -12.86
CA GLU A 126 14.13 -1.32 -13.63
C GLU A 126 12.87 -0.92 -12.85
N LEU A 127 12.29 -1.86 -12.08
CA LEU A 127 11.15 -1.59 -11.24
C LEU A 127 11.52 -0.79 -9.99
N SER A 128 12.74 -0.93 -9.48
CA SER A 128 13.23 -0.15 -8.35
C SER A 128 13.19 1.35 -8.65
N ASP A 129 13.69 1.76 -9.83
CA ASP A 129 13.65 3.17 -10.25
C ASP A 129 12.22 3.68 -10.42
N THR A 130 11.33 2.82 -10.93
CA THR A 130 9.91 3.14 -11.06
C THR A 130 9.25 3.34 -9.69
N PHE A 131 9.52 2.48 -8.72
CA PHE A 131 9.00 2.62 -7.36
C PHE A 131 9.52 3.88 -6.66
N CYS A 132 10.79 4.22 -6.82
CA CYS A 132 11.34 5.48 -6.30
C CYS A 132 10.60 6.69 -6.88
N ARG A 133 10.34 6.70 -8.19
CA ARG A 133 9.60 7.78 -8.85
C ARG A 133 8.15 7.88 -8.38
N ILE A 134 7.47 6.75 -8.18
CA ILE A 134 6.09 6.71 -7.66
C ILE A 134 6.02 7.28 -6.24
N ALA A 135 6.97 6.90 -5.38
CA ALA A 135 7.03 7.38 -4.00
C ALA A 135 7.17 8.92 -3.93
N THR A 136 7.86 9.53 -4.88
CA THR A 136 8.07 11.00 -4.96
C THR A 136 7.02 11.72 -5.82
N GLY A 137 6.06 11.02 -6.41
CA GLY A 137 4.99 11.63 -7.19
C GLY A 137 5.38 12.00 -8.62
N ALA A 138 6.01 11.10 -9.33
CA ALA A 138 6.42 11.30 -10.71
C ALA A 138 5.24 11.34 -11.68
N THR A 139 5.42 12.08 -12.78
CA THR A 139 4.52 12.06 -13.91
C THR A 139 5.07 11.11 -14.98
N VAL A 140 4.26 10.15 -15.39
CA VAL A 140 4.59 9.20 -16.47
C VAL A 140 3.71 9.50 -17.67
N SER A 141 4.34 9.59 -18.85
CA SER A 141 3.64 9.77 -20.11
C SER A 141 3.38 8.41 -20.75
N MET A 142 2.13 8.07 -20.92
CA MET A 142 1.70 6.82 -21.56
C MET A 142 1.01 7.10 -22.88
N ARG A 143 1.20 6.24 -23.87
CA ARG A 143 0.44 6.31 -25.12
C ARG A 143 -1.03 5.97 -24.84
N LYS A 144 -1.92 6.79 -25.36
CA LYS A 144 -3.37 6.51 -25.29
C LYS A 144 -3.67 5.30 -26.16
N LEU A 145 -4.23 4.24 -25.57
CA LEU A 145 -4.69 3.08 -26.31
C LEU A 145 -5.81 3.50 -27.28
N TYR A 146 -5.78 2.98 -28.51
CA TYR A 146 -6.77 3.24 -29.58
C TYR A 146 -6.78 4.66 -30.18
N THR A 147 -5.69 5.44 -30.06
CA THR A 147 -5.55 6.70 -30.81
C THR A 147 -4.20 6.76 -31.49
N ASN A 148 -4.18 7.20 -32.77
CA ASN A 148 -2.96 7.24 -33.59
C ASN A 148 -1.92 8.29 -33.15
N ALA A 149 -2.28 9.22 -32.29
CA ALA A 149 -1.37 10.26 -31.79
C ALA A 149 -1.94 10.89 -30.51
N GLY A 150 -1.74 10.28 -29.36
CA GLY A 150 -2.12 10.90 -28.10
C GLY A 150 -1.26 10.38 -26.94
N THR A 151 -0.60 11.27 -26.22
CA THR A 151 0.09 10.97 -24.98
C THR A 151 -0.78 11.46 -23.83
N VAL A 152 -1.01 10.62 -22.82
CA VAL A 152 -1.64 10.99 -21.57
C VAL A 152 -0.55 11.05 -20.51
N SER A 153 -0.43 12.18 -19.82
CA SER A 153 0.44 12.30 -18.66
C SER A 153 -0.34 11.94 -17.41
N ILE A 154 0.09 10.90 -16.71
CA ILE A 154 -0.51 10.42 -15.48
C ILE A 154 0.47 10.68 -14.34
N ARG A 155 0.01 11.38 -13.30
CA ARG A 155 0.77 11.51 -12.07
C ARG A 155 0.60 10.25 -11.24
N LEU A 156 1.70 9.58 -10.95
CA LEU A 156 1.75 8.40 -10.11
C LEU A 156 2.24 8.81 -8.72
N HIS A 157 1.43 8.59 -7.72
CA HIS A 157 1.78 8.92 -6.34
C HIS A 157 1.07 7.97 -5.38
N SER A 158 1.63 6.80 -5.20
CA SER A 158 1.08 5.73 -4.37
C SER A 158 2.02 5.38 -3.24
N SER A 159 1.47 5.00 -2.09
CA SER A 159 2.23 4.34 -1.03
C SER A 159 2.49 2.90 -1.46
N LEU A 160 3.70 2.39 -1.19
CA LEU A 160 4.14 1.09 -1.65
C LEU A 160 4.14 0.09 -0.50
N ILE A 161 3.63 -1.11 -0.72
CA ILE A 161 3.78 -2.26 0.17
C ILE A 161 4.45 -3.39 -0.62
N PHE A 162 5.54 -3.88 -0.08
CA PHE A 162 6.24 -5.07 -0.56
C PHE A 162 6.20 -6.13 0.52
N ASN A 163 5.87 -7.36 0.20
CA ASN A 163 6.04 -8.45 1.14
C ASN A 163 6.75 -9.66 0.52
N GLY A 164 7.44 -10.41 1.36
CA GLY A 164 8.16 -11.60 0.95
C GLY A 164 8.81 -12.33 2.13
N ILE A 165 9.26 -13.56 1.91
CA ILE A 165 9.92 -14.34 2.97
C ILE A 165 11.32 -13.78 3.26
N ALA A 166 12.09 -13.50 2.21
CA ALA A 166 13.45 -12.96 2.27
C ALA A 166 13.62 -11.89 1.17
N LEU A 167 12.76 -10.88 1.22
CA LEU A 167 12.75 -9.82 0.22
C LEU A 167 14.06 -9.04 0.26
N GLN A 168 14.75 -9.01 -0.88
CA GLN A 168 15.99 -8.24 -1.04
C GLN A 168 15.71 -6.98 -1.88
N LEU A 169 15.86 -5.83 -1.25
CA LEU A 169 15.90 -4.53 -1.92
C LEU A 169 17.35 -4.25 -2.31
N ARG A 170 17.75 -4.70 -3.51
CA ARG A 170 19.15 -4.65 -3.95
C ARG A 170 19.67 -3.23 -4.21
N ARG A 171 18.80 -2.31 -4.56
CA ARG A 171 19.14 -0.91 -4.82
C ARG A 171 19.00 -0.08 -3.54
N SER A 172 20.06 0.61 -3.15
CA SER A 172 20.10 1.47 -1.97
C SER A 172 19.00 2.54 -2.00
N ASP A 173 18.80 3.15 -3.18
CA ASP A 173 17.81 4.22 -3.37
C ASP A 173 16.38 3.82 -2.94
N LEU A 174 15.97 2.59 -3.26
CA LEU A 174 14.68 2.07 -2.83
C LEU A 174 14.71 1.66 -1.36
N ALA A 175 15.79 1.03 -0.91
CA ALA A 175 15.93 0.58 0.47
C ALA A 175 15.86 1.75 1.47
N GLU A 176 16.43 2.91 1.13
CA GLU A 176 16.39 4.13 1.94
C GLU A 176 15.00 4.79 2.00
N ARG A 177 14.11 4.42 1.06
CA ARG A 177 12.73 4.95 0.98
C ARG A 177 11.69 4.00 1.53
N VAL A 178 12.09 2.92 2.17
CA VAL A 178 11.22 1.85 2.63
C VAL A 178 11.45 1.54 4.09
N ILE A 179 10.40 1.60 4.89
CA ILE A 179 10.41 1.08 6.26
C ILE A 179 10.41 -0.45 6.17
N GLN A 180 11.35 -1.09 6.84
CA GLN A 180 11.43 -2.55 6.89
C GLN A 180 10.85 -3.04 8.22
N ILE A 181 9.88 -3.94 8.14
CA ILE A 181 9.23 -4.59 9.28
C ILE A 181 9.44 -6.09 9.15
N GLU A 182 9.89 -6.72 10.21
CA GLU A 182 10.03 -8.16 10.28
C GLU A 182 8.99 -8.75 11.23
N LEU A 183 8.19 -9.69 10.72
CA LEU A 183 7.21 -10.42 11.51
C LEU A 183 7.86 -11.62 12.19
N SER A 184 7.78 -11.67 13.50
CA SER A 184 8.17 -12.83 14.29
C SER A 184 7.18 -13.99 14.06
N PRO A 185 7.60 -15.25 14.26
CA PRO A 185 6.66 -16.35 14.36
C PRO A 185 5.62 -16.09 15.47
N PHE A 186 4.39 -16.56 15.26
CA PHE A 186 3.38 -16.49 16.31
C PHE A 186 3.76 -17.40 17.48
N GLU A 187 3.72 -16.89 18.68
CA GLU A 187 3.80 -17.69 19.89
C GLU A 187 2.47 -18.45 20.12
N GLY A 188 2.53 -19.55 20.86
CA GLY A 188 1.40 -20.46 21.02
C GLY A 188 0.07 -19.77 21.33
N GLY A 189 -0.95 -20.01 20.50
CA GLY A 189 -2.30 -19.48 20.64
C GLY A 189 -2.55 -18.06 20.11
N GLN A 190 -1.52 -17.36 19.63
CA GLN A 190 -1.71 -15.99 19.07
C GLN A 190 -2.27 -15.96 17.64
N ARG A 191 -2.22 -17.08 16.94
CA ARG A 191 -2.69 -17.15 15.56
C ARG A 191 -4.22 -17.18 15.53
N ARG A 192 -4.82 -16.11 15.03
CA ARG A 192 -6.26 -16.05 14.75
C ARG A 192 -6.56 -16.55 13.34
N THR A 193 -7.75 -17.10 13.16
CA THR A 193 -8.25 -17.46 11.83
C THR A 193 -8.92 -16.25 11.18
N ARG A 194 -9.12 -16.28 9.85
CA ARG A 194 -9.82 -15.18 9.13
C ARG A 194 -11.28 -14.97 9.59
N SER A 195 -11.87 -15.93 10.28
CA SER A 195 -13.23 -15.88 10.80
C SER A 195 -13.35 -15.29 12.21
N GLU A 196 -12.24 -15.08 12.88
CA GLU A 196 -12.13 -14.42 14.20
C GLU A 196 -11.73 -12.95 14.06
#